data_55c1736d040e8538439139e675aa3447
#
_entry.id   55c1736d040e8538439139e675aa3447
#
_cell.length_a   1.000
_cell.length_b   1.000
_cell.length_c   1.000
_cell.angle_alpha   90.00
_cell.angle_beta   90.00
_cell.angle_gamma   90.00
#
_symmetry.space_group_name_H-M   'P 1'
#
loop_
_entity.id
_entity.type
_entity.pdbx_description
1 polymer ?
#
loop_
_entity_poly.entity_id
_entity_poly.type
_entity_poly.pdbx_seq_one_letter_code
_entity_poly.pdbx_strand_id
1 'polypeptide(L)'
;FRLTLTNLIVLIYKDYKKNKILTFPITTLIALLTYFASRTILTSAKQVYIGLFLALLIIVSLMIMREGASLLAAHLSATSFSIVILIVTFLETTLLERHITKIKKGEIGTNTKSVEREYNEIFTLIGFGLFGLVLSLISGLLVLGDLDIELIFKIIFTAFALIIYMLTFLGVKYAHLKVRYAVRGTIFSFAMVLLAYFGNSIILINYI
;
A
#
# COMPACT_ATOMS: atom_id res chain seq x y z
N PHE A 1 -30.41 8.89 8.34
CA PHE A 1 -28.97 8.80 7.99
C PHE A 1 -28.28 7.59 8.62
N ARG A 2 -28.52 7.26 9.92
CA ARG A 2 -27.95 6.06 10.58
C ARG A 2 -28.42 4.74 9.96
N LEU A 3 -29.69 4.61 9.64
CA LEU A 3 -30.27 3.40 9.01
C LEU A 3 -29.71 3.12 7.61
N THR A 4 -29.44 4.15 6.82
CA THR A 4 -28.87 4.01 5.48
C THR A 4 -27.39 3.57 5.53
N LEU A 5 -26.61 4.05 6.49
CA LEU A 5 -25.20 3.66 6.66
C LEU A 5 -25.08 2.19 7.11
N THR A 6 -25.94 1.77 8.06
CA THR A 6 -25.98 0.38 8.53
C THR A 6 -26.41 -0.57 7.41
N ASN A 7 -27.41 -0.19 6.62
CA ASN A 7 -27.86 -0.98 5.47
C ASN A 7 -26.78 -1.06 4.38
N LEU A 8 -26.04 0.02 4.13
CA LEU A 8 -24.93 0.05 3.20
C LEU A 8 -23.80 -0.89 3.67
N ILE A 9 -23.45 -0.84 4.95
CA ILE A 9 -22.43 -1.72 5.54
C ILE A 9 -22.85 -3.20 5.44
N VAL A 10 -24.10 -3.50 5.72
CA VAL A 10 -24.67 -4.87 5.62
C VAL A 10 -24.66 -5.35 4.16
N LEU A 11 -24.99 -4.48 3.22
CA LEU A 11 -25.00 -4.79 1.79
C LEU A 11 -23.58 -5.04 1.26
N ILE A 12 -22.63 -4.18 1.63
CA ILE A 12 -21.20 -4.37 1.33
C ILE A 12 -20.69 -5.68 1.95
N TYR A 13 -21.07 -5.97 3.19
CA TYR A 13 -20.68 -7.21 3.88
C TYR A 13 -21.26 -8.45 3.19
N LYS A 14 -22.50 -8.40 2.71
CA LYS A 14 -23.17 -9.52 2.03
C LYS A 14 -22.53 -9.79 0.66
N ASP A 15 -22.22 -8.77 -0.11
CA ASP A 15 -21.49 -8.85 -1.38
C ASP A 15 -20.03 -9.24 -1.19
N TYR A 16 -19.40 -8.75 -0.13
CA TYR A 16 -18.05 -9.11 0.28
C TYR A 16 -17.90 -10.62 0.52
N LYS A 17 -18.88 -11.25 1.16
CA LYS A 17 -18.88 -12.70 1.42
C LYS A 17 -19.15 -13.53 0.16
N LYS A 18 -19.87 -12.98 -0.82
CA LYS A 18 -20.28 -13.68 -2.03
C LYS A 18 -19.28 -13.60 -3.18
N ASN A 19 -18.59 -12.46 -3.34
CA ASN A 19 -17.68 -12.19 -4.47
C ASN A 19 -16.21 -12.23 -4.05
N LYS A 20 -15.54 -13.36 -4.29
CA LYS A 20 -14.10 -13.52 -3.97
C LYS A 20 -13.19 -12.47 -4.64
N ILE A 21 -13.52 -12.04 -5.86
CA ILE A 21 -12.71 -11.11 -6.66
C ILE A 21 -12.75 -9.68 -6.11
N LEU A 22 -13.90 -9.23 -5.61
CA LEU A 22 -14.09 -7.85 -5.12
C LEU A 22 -13.55 -7.60 -3.71
N THR A 23 -13.23 -8.65 -2.96
CA THR A 23 -12.81 -8.50 -1.56
C THR A 23 -11.51 -7.75 -1.39
N PHE A 24 -10.52 -8.11 -2.18
CA PHE A 24 -9.19 -7.51 -2.09
C PHE A 24 -9.20 -6.00 -2.37
N PRO A 25 -9.79 -5.50 -3.47
CA PRO A 25 -9.87 -4.06 -3.72
C PRO A 25 -10.75 -3.32 -2.69
N ILE A 26 -11.84 -3.94 -2.21
CA ILE A 26 -12.69 -3.31 -1.18
C ILE A 26 -11.93 -3.17 0.15
N THR A 27 -11.22 -4.20 0.59
CA THR A 27 -10.41 -4.17 1.81
C THR A 27 -9.32 -3.09 1.71
N THR A 28 -8.63 -3.03 0.57
CA THR A 28 -7.61 -2.02 0.30
C THR A 28 -8.20 -0.61 0.34
N LEU A 29 -9.37 -0.40 -0.27
CA LEU A 29 -10.05 0.88 -0.28
C LEU A 29 -10.47 1.32 1.13
N ILE A 30 -11.07 0.43 1.92
CA ILE A 30 -11.47 0.72 3.31
C ILE A 30 -10.25 1.09 4.15
N ALA A 31 -9.15 0.36 4.01
CA ALA A 31 -7.91 0.63 4.72
C ALA A 31 -7.29 1.98 4.33
N LEU A 32 -7.31 2.34 3.04
CA LEU A 32 -6.89 3.66 2.56
C LEU A 32 -7.75 4.78 3.14
N LEU A 33 -9.07 4.63 3.11
CA LEU A 33 -9.99 5.61 3.69
C LEU A 33 -9.75 5.78 5.19
N THR A 34 -9.48 4.68 5.92
CA THR A 34 -9.15 4.72 7.35
C THR A 34 -7.83 5.45 7.60
N TYR A 35 -6.81 5.20 6.79
CA TYR A 35 -5.54 5.92 6.89
C TYR A 35 -5.73 7.43 6.71
N PHE A 36 -6.42 7.85 5.64
CA PHE A 36 -6.64 9.27 5.37
C PHE A 36 -7.56 9.93 6.41
N ALA A 37 -8.62 9.23 6.86
CA ALA A 37 -9.49 9.74 7.93
C ALA A 37 -8.71 9.93 9.24
N SER A 38 -7.86 8.98 9.62
CA SER A 38 -7.01 9.11 10.81
C SER A 38 -6.05 10.29 10.70
N ARG A 39 -5.52 10.54 9.51
CA ARG A 39 -4.61 11.66 9.24
C ARG A 39 -5.29 13.03 9.34
N THR A 40 -6.57 13.13 8.96
CA THR A 40 -7.33 14.40 9.06
C THR A 40 -7.76 14.70 10.50
N ILE A 41 -8.03 13.65 11.30
CA ILE A 41 -8.50 13.79 12.69
C ILE A 41 -7.32 14.00 13.64
N LEU A 42 -6.20 13.32 13.41
CA LEU A 42 -5.03 13.36 14.29
C LEU A 42 -4.04 14.44 13.83
N THR A 43 -3.75 15.38 14.71
CA THR A 43 -2.75 16.45 14.46
C THR A 43 -1.35 16.13 14.99
N SER A 44 -1.19 14.95 15.60
CA SER A 44 0.05 14.50 16.24
C SER A 44 1.16 14.17 15.23
N ALA A 45 2.43 14.32 15.64
CA ALA A 45 3.59 13.86 14.87
C ALA A 45 3.56 12.35 14.56
N LYS A 46 2.81 11.57 15.34
CA LYS A 46 2.67 10.12 15.19
C LYS A 46 1.47 9.69 14.32
N GLN A 47 0.81 10.64 13.66
CA GLN A 47 -0.42 10.37 12.86
C GLN A 47 -0.21 9.29 11.79
N VAL A 48 0.98 9.24 11.15
CA VAL A 48 1.31 8.24 10.12
C VAL A 48 1.31 6.83 10.73
N TYR A 49 1.99 6.65 11.86
CA TYR A 49 2.06 5.33 12.53
C TYR A 49 0.69 4.84 13.00
N ILE A 50 -0.09 5.74 13.59
CA ILE A 50 -1.44 5.42 14.07
C ILE A 50 -2.36 5.07 12.88
N GLY A 51 -2.27 5.85 11.79
CA GLY A 51 -3.03 5.60 10.57
C GLY A 51 -2.71 4.25 9.94
N LEU A 52 -1.42 3.91 9.82
CA LEU A 52 -0.98 2.60 9.32
C LEU A 52 -1.41 1.45 10.23
N PHE A 53 -1.31 1.63 11.55
CA PHE A 53 -1.74 0.63 12.51
C PHE A 53 -3.25 0.35 12.42
N LEU A 54 -4.07 1.39 12.34
CA LEU A 54 -5.51 1.25 12.15
C LEU A 54 -5.86 0.58 10.83
N ALA A 55 -5.18 0.96 9.74
CA ALA A 55 -5.36 0.32 8.44
C ALA A 55 -5.00 -1.17 8.50
N LEU A 56 -3.90 -1.54 9.15
CA LEU A 56 -3.49 -2.93 9.35
C LEU A 56 -4.53 -3.71 10.17
N LEU A 57 -5.01 -3.16 11.28
CA LEU A 57 -6.04 -3.80 12.10
C LEU A 57 -7.31 -4.10 11.30
N ILE A 58 -7.76 -3.17 10.47
CA ILE A 58 -8.94 -3.35 9.62
C ILE A 58 -8.69 -4.45 8.59
N ILE A 59 -7.54 -4.42 7.91
CA ILE A 59 -7.19 -5.45 6.92
C ILE A 59 -7.20 -6.83 7.55
N VAL A 60 -6.49 -7.00 8.67
CA VAL A 60 -6.38 -8.29 9.37
C VAL A 60 -7.76 -8.76 9.84
N SER A 61 -8.55 -7.87 10.43
CA SER A 61 -9.91 -8.21 10.90
C SER A 61 -10.80 -8.69 9.75
N LEU A 62 -10.81 -7.97 8.62
CA LEU A 62 -11.63 -8.33 7.47
C LEU A 62 -11.17 -9.65 6.83
N MET A 63 -9.86 -9.90 6.76
CA MET A 63 -9.33 -11.15 6.18
C MET A 63 -9.59 -12.36 7.09
N ILE A 64 -9.45 -12.21 8.41
CA ILE A 64 -9.78 -13.28 9.38
C ILE A 64 -11.29 -13.58 9.38
N MET A 65 -12.14 -12.56 9.31
CA MET A 65 -13.59 -12.74 9.24
C MET A 65 -14.01 -13.52 8.00
N ARG A 66 -13.23 -13.45 6.93
CA ARG A 66 -13.52 -14.10 5.67
C ARG A 66 -12.95 -15.51 5.55
N GLU A 67 -11.65 -15.66 5.76
CA GLU A 67 -10.88 -16.88 5.50
C GLU A 67 -10.57 -17.67 6.79
N GLY A 68 -11.06 -17.18 7.95
CA GLY A 68 -10.65 -17.68 9.25
C GLY A 68 -9.19 -17.36 9.58
N ALA A 69 -8.69 -17.89 10.67
CA ALA A 69 -7.28 -17.74 11.08
C ALA A 69 -6.41 -18.73 10.27
N SER A 70 -6.21 -18.44 8.98
CA SER A 70 -5.47 -19.30 8.04
C SER A 70 -4.22 -18.61 7.51
N LEU A 71 -3.28 -19.39 6.96
CA LEU A 71 -2.09 -18.86 6.30
C LEU A 71 -2.48 -18.02 5.07
N LEU A 72 -3.57 -18.38 4.39
CA LEU A 72 -4.11 -17.59 3.29
C LEU A 72 -4.57 -16.20 3.76
N ALA A 73 -5.28 -16.12 4.91
CA ALA A 73 -5.68 -14.84 5.48
C ALA A 73 -4.48 -13.97 5.82
N ALA A 74 -3.41 -14.57 6.35
CA ALA A 74 -2.16 -13.86 6.64
C ALA A 74 -1.50 -13.31 5.36
N HIS A 75 -1.43 -14.13 4.29
CA HIS A 75 -0.90 -13.71 3.00
C HIS A 75 -1.72 -12.57 2.38
N LEU A 76 -3.04 -12.71 2.33
CA LEU A 76 -3.92 -11.67 1.80
C LEU A 76 -3.83 -10.36 2.62
N SER A 77 -3.67 -10.46 3.95
CA SER A 77 -3.47 -9.32 4.82
C SER A 77 -2.14 -8.61 4.53
N ALA A 78 -1.04 -9.36 4.44
CA ALA A 78 0.28 -8.81 4.13
C ALA A 78 0.30 -8.13 2.76
N THR A 79 -0.34 -8.73 1.77
CA THR A 79 -0.44 -8.20 0.42
C THR A 79 -1.27 -6.92 0.36
N SER A 80 -2.48 -6.93 0.96
CA SER A 80 -3.34 -5.74 1.03
C SER A 80 -2.64 -4.59 1.75
N PHE A 81 -1.96 -4.87 2.86
CA PHE A 81 -1.21 -3.88 3.62
C PHE A 81 -0.06 -3.28 2.81
N SER A 82 0.68 -4.12 2.09
CA SER A 82 1.77 -3.67 1.20
C SER A 82 1.27 -2.70 0.14
N ILE A 83 0.14 -3.01 -0.52
CA ILE A 83 -0.46 -2.15 -1.54
C ILE A 83 -0.93 -0.83 -0.93
N VAL A 84 -1.58 -0.86 0.24
CA VAL A 84 -1.99 0.37 0.96
C VAL A 84 -0.78 1.27 1.21
N ILE A 85 0.31 0.71 1.75
CA ILE A 85 1.52 1.49 2.04
C ILE A 85 2.14 2.04 0.75
N LEU A 86 2.21 1.25 -0.32
CA LEU A 86 2.75 1.71 -1.60
C LEU A 86 1.95 2.88 -2.17
N ILE A 87 0.61 2.80 -2.14
CA ILE A 87 -0.26 3.90 -2.58
C ILE A 87 -0.06 5.13 -1.70
N VAL A 88 -0.03 4.96 -0.38
CA VAL A 88 0.19 6.07 0.57
C VAL A 88 1.56 6.70 0.33
N THR A 89 2.62 5.89 0.20
CA THR A 89 3.97 6.39 -0.07
C THR A 89 4.03 7.17 -1.37
N PHE A 90 3.39 6.67 -2.43
CA PHE A 90 3.30 7.35 -3.72
C PHE A 90 2.61 8.72 -3.59
N LEU A 91 1.48 8.78 -2.90
CA LEU A 91 0.73 10.03 -2.71
C LEU A 91 1.53 11.03 -1.89
N GLU A 92 2.13 10.60 -0.76
CA GLU A 92 2.92 11.47 0.11
C GLU A 92 4.19 11.99 -0.58
N THR A 93 4.89 11.13 -1.33
CA THR A 93 6.08 11.57 -2.09
C THR A 93 5.71 12.58 -3.18
N THR A 94 4.56 12.40 -3.83
CA THR A 94 4.06 13.34 -4.84
C THR A 94 3.67 14.68 -4.21
N LEU A 95 3.04 14.67 -3.03
CA LEU A 95 2.69 15.87 -2.29
C LEU A 95 3.95 16.63 -1.84
N LEU A 96 4.97 15.92 -1.34
CA LEU A 96 6.24 16.54 -0.97
C LEU A 96 6.94 17.17 -2.18
N GLU A 97 6.96 16.52 -3.35
CA GLU A 97 7.55 17.09 -4.56
C GLU A 97 6.85 18.38 -4.97
N ARG A 98 5.51 18.39 -4.90
CA ARG A 98 4.71 19.61 -5.16
C ARG A 98 5.00 20.71 -4.13
N HIS A 99 5.13 20.36 -2.85
CA HIS A 99 5.45 21.31 -1.78
C HIS A 99 6.83 21.96 -2.00
N ILE A 100 7.85 21.16 -2.27
CA ILE A 100 9.19 21.66 -2.59
C ILE A 100 9.18 22.58 -3.83
N THR A 101 8.39 22.23 -4.84
CA THR A 101 8.26 23.05 -6.06
C THR A 101 7.63 24.41 -5.76
N LYS A 102 6.60 24.48 -4.90
CA LYS A 102 5.99 25.74 -4.46
C LYS A 102 6.96 26.61 -3.67
N ILE A 103 7.72 26.01 -2.75
CA ILE A 103 8.75 26.74 -1.99
C ILE A 103 9.79 27.36 -2.94
N LYS A 104 10.25 26.62 -3.95
CA LYS A 104 11.21 27.12 -4.95
C LYS A 104 10.66 28.27 -5.80
N LYS A 105 9.33 28.35 -5.98
CA LYS A 105 8.66 29.46 -6.68
C LYS A 105 8.38 30.66 -5.77
N GLY A 106 8.73 30.61 -4.48
CA GLY A 106 8.45 31.67 -3.52
C GLY A 106 7.01 31.70 -2.99
N GLU A 107 6.21 30.70 -3.31
CA GLU A 107 4.83 30.53 -2.85
C GLU A 107 4.82 29.92 -1.43
N ILE A 108 5.35 30.65 -0.42
CA ILE A 108 5.45 30.16 0.96
C ILE A 108 4.14 30.43 1.69
N GLY A 109 3.37 29.40 2.00
CA GLY A 109 2.23 29.49 2.90
C GLY A 109 2.70 29.46 4.37
N THR A 110 2.08 30.29 5.22
CA THR A 110 2.43 30.47 6.64
C THR A 110 2.18 29.24 7.53
N ASN A 111 1.62 28.16 7.01
CA ASN A 111 1.17 26.99 7.79
C ASN A 111 1.70 25.66 7.23
N THR A 112 2.85 25.63 6.58
CA THR A 112 3.40 24.41 5.99
C THR A 112 4.24 23.63 7.01
N LYS A 113 4.04 22.31 7.06
CA LYS A 113 4.94 21.39 7.78
C LYS A 113 6.37 21.59 7.28
N SER A 114 7.37 21.41 8.14
CA SER A 114 8.75 21.47 7.67
C SER A 114 9.01 20.34 6.65
N VAL A 115 9.70 20.65 5.56
CA VAL A 115 10.08 19.69 4.50
C VAL A 115 10.85 18.51 5.10
N GLU A 116 11.68 18.75 6.11
CA GLU A 116 12.43 17.72 6.82
C GLU A 116 11.51 16.71 7.52
N ARG A 117 10.43 17.17 8.14
CA ARG A 117 9.45 16.29 8.79
C ARG A 117 8.71 15.45 7.78
N GLU A 118 8.26 16.04 6.66
CA GLU A 118 7.61 15.31 5.57
C GLU A 118 8.54 14.27 4.97
N TYR A 119 9.82 14.59 4.81
CA TYR A 119 10.83 13.65 4.32
C TYR A 119 11.03 12.46 5.27
N ASN A 120 11.09 12.70 6.58
CA ASN A 120 11.19 11.64 7.58
C ASN A 120 9.94 10.75 7.64
N GLU A 121 8.74 11.33 7.46
CA GLU A 121 7.49 10.58 7.37
C GLU A 121 7.52 9.63 6.16
N ILE A 122 7.94 10.12 5.00
CA ILE A 122 8.08 9.32 3.77
C ILE A 122 9.13 8.22 3.93
N PHE A 123 10.28 8.52 4.53
CA PHE A 123 11.30 7.52 4.80
C PHE A 123 10.76 6.37 5.65
N THR A 124 9.98 6.69 6.66
CA THR A 124 9.28 5.70 7.48
C THR A 124 8.30 4.86 6.66
N LEU A 125 7.49 5.50 5.79
CA LEU A 125 6.55 4.81 4.90
C LEU A 125 7.27 3.85 3.95
N ILE A 126 8.40 4.26 3.37
CA ILE A 126 9.21 3.41 2.50
C ILE A 126 9.69 2.16 3.29
N GLY A 127 10.15 2.34 4.53
CA GLY A 127 10.57 1.23 5.39
C GLY A 127 9.45 0.23 5.67
N PHE A 128 8.25 0.72 6.03
CA PHE A 128 7.07 -0.14 6.22
C PHE A 128 6.63 -0.83 4.93
N GLY A 129 6.71 -0.14 3.78
CA GLY A 129 6.40 -0.73 2.48
C GLY A 129 7.34 -1.88 2.14
N LEU A 130 8.63 -1.71 2.37
CA LEU A 130 9.64 -2.75 2.19
C LEU A 130 9.35 -3.96 3.07
N PHE A 131 9.06 -3.74 4.35
CA PHE A 131 8.69 -4.81 5.28
C PHE A 131 7.42 -5.55 4.82
N GLY A 132 6.39 -4.82 4.39
CA GLY A 132 5.15 -5.40 3.87
C GLY A 132 5.38 -6.25 2.62
N LEU A 133 6.21 -5.78 1.67
CA LEU A 133 6.54 -6.55 0.45
C LEU A 133 7.30 -7.83 0.78
N VAL A 134 8.24 -7.81 1.73
CA VAL A 134 8.95 -9.01 2.20
C VAL A 134 7.99 -10.01 2.82
N LEU A 135 7.09 -9.54 3.72
CA LEU A 135 6.07 -10.40 4.32
C LEU A 135 5.13 -11.00 3.27
N SER A 136 4.70 -10.20 2.29
CA SER A 136 3.85 -10.66 1.19
C SER A 136 4.55 -11.73 0.35
N LEU A 137 5.84 -11.56 0.04
CA LEU A 137 6.62 -12.52 -0.73
C LEU A 137 6.79 -13.83 0.05
N ILE A 138 7.22 -13.76 1.32
CA ILE A 138 7.42 -14.95 2.16
C ILE A 138 6.11 -15.70 2.37
N SER A 139 5.04 -15.01 2.75
CA SER A 139 3.73 -15.63 2.96
C SER A 139 3.16 -16.22 1.66
N GLY A 140 3.41 -15.59 0.52
CA GLY A 140 3.05 -16.12 -0.79
C GLY A 140 3.72 -17.47 -1.08
N LEU A 141 5.02 -17.56 -0.87
CA LEU A 141 5.78 -18.81 -1.04
C LEU A 141 5.32 -19.93 -0.10
N LEU A 142 4.84 -19.59 1.10
CA LEU A 142 4.34 -20.57 2.07
C LEU A 142 2.93 -21.08 1.77
N VAL A 143 2.07 -20.25 1.14
CA VAL A 143 0.69 -20.61 0.81
C VAL A 143 0.61 -21.53 -0.40
N LEU A 144 1.58 -21.45 -1.29
CA LEU A 144 1.50 -22.05 -2.62
C LEU A 144 2.31 -23.33 -2.67
N GLY A 145 1.58 -24.47 -2.70
CA GLY A 145 2.18 -25.81 -2.78
C GLY A 145 2.77 -26.13 -4.17
N ASP A 146 2.12 -25.72 -5.26
CA ASP A 146 2.54 -25.99 -6.64
C ASP A 146 2.92 -24.70 -7.37
N LEU A 147 4.04 -24.76 -8.13
CA LEU A 147 4.59 -23.63 -8.89
C LEU A 147 3.93 -23.55 -10.28
N ASP A 148 2.75 -22.95 -10.35
CA ASP A 148 2.12 -22.62 -11.61
C ASP A 148 2.84 -21.42 -12.29
N ILE A 149 2.81 -21.35 -13.63
CA ILE A 149 3.42 -20.28 -14.41
C ILE A 149 2.94 -18.90 -13.95
N GLU A 150 1.66 -18.79 -13.59
CA GLU A 150 1.06 -17.55 -13.06
C GLU A 150 1.75 -17.10 -11.78
N LEU A 151 2.07 -18.05 -10.92
CA LEU A 151 2.73 -17.79 -9.66
C LEU A 151 4.16 -17.32 -9.85
N ILE A 152 4.89 -17.95 -10.79
CA ILE A 152 6.26 -17.57 -11.13
C ILE A 152 6.31 -16.11 -11.58
N PHE A 153 5.38 -15.67 -12.43
CA PHE A 153 5.29 -14.27 -12.84
C PHE A 153 5.04 -13.32 -11.66
N LYS A 154 4.10 -13.67 -10.76
CA LYS A 154 3.82 -12.86 -9.56
C LYS A 154 5.05 -12.74 -8.67
N ILE A 155 5.77 -13.83 -8.44
CA ILE A 155 7.01 -13.85 -7.64
C ILE A 155 8.07 -12.95 -8.28
N ILE A 156 8.31 -13.10 -9.59
CA ILE A 156 9.32 -12.33 -10.31
C ILE A 156 9.03 -10.82 -10.22
N PHE A 157 7.81 -10.39 -10.56
CA PHE A 157 7.45 -8.97 -10.50
C PHE A 157 7.47 -8.41 -9.09
N THR A 158 7.04 -9.19 -8.08
CA THR A 158 7.10 -8.78 -6.66
C THR A 158 8.55 -8.66 -6.20
N ALA A 159 9.43 -9.58 -6.61
CA ALA A 159 10.86 -9.51 -6.31
C ALA A 159 11.51 -8.29 -6.98
N PHE A 160 11.19 -7.98 -8.22
CA PHE A 160 11.64 -6.74 -8.87
C PHE A 160 11.14 -5.49 -8.15
N ALA A 161 9.87 -5.44 -7.76
CA ALA A 161 9.33 -4.35 -6.96
C ALA A 161 10.09 -4.17 -5.65
N LEU A 162 10.38 -5.29 -4.96
CA LEU A 162 11.14 -5.30 -3.72
C LEU A 162 12.55 -4.74 -3.91
N ILE A 163 13.27 -5.18 -4.96
CA ILE A 163 14.63 -4.70 -5.26
C ILE A 163 14.62 -3.19 -5.52
N ILE A 164 13.71 -2.69 -6.34
CA ILE A 164 13.61 -1.26 -6.67
C ILE A 164 13.27 -0.44 -5.43
N TYR A 165 12.35 -0.94 -4.60
CA TYR A 165 11.93 -0.26 -3.38
C TYR A 165 13.06 -0.24 -2.35
N MET A 166 13.84 -1.33 -2.24
CA MET A 166 15.02 -1.43 -1.42
C MET A 166 16.13 -0.48 -1.89
N LEU A 167 16.39 -0.42 -3.20
CA LEU A 167 17.36 0.54 -3.78
C LEU A 167 16.93 1.98 -3.53
N THR A 168 15.63 2.28 -3.63
CA THR A 168 15.07 3.60 -3.31
C THR A 168 15.30 3.93 -1.83
N PHE A 169 15.01 2.98 -0.93
CA PHE A 169 15.22 3.14 0.52
C PHE A 169 16.69 3.40 0.86
N LEU A 170 17.60 2.57 0.35
CA LEU A 170 19.04 2.73 0.56
C LEU A 170 19.57 4.04 -0.04
N GLY A 171 19.09 4.39 -1.22
CA GLY A 171 19.44 5.64 -1.89
C GLY A 171 19.00 6.88 -1.09
N VAL A 172 17.79 6.85 -0.51
CA VAL A 172 17.31 7.92 0.37
C VAL A 172 18.15 7.99 1.64
N LYS A 173 18.44 6.83 2.25
CA LYS A 173 19.14 6.75 3.55
C LYS A 173 20.62 7.12 3.47
N TYR A 174 21.33 6.56 2.50
CA TYR A 174 22.81 6.63 2.45
C TYR A 174 23.33 7.57 1.36
N ALA A 175 22.65 7.69 0.23
CA ALA A 175 23.08 8.50 -0.89
C ALA A 175 22.39 9.88 -0.96
N HIS A 176 21.57 10.24 0.05
CA HIS A 176 20.82 11.50 0.09
C HIS A 176 20.11 11.80 -1.24
N LEU A 177 19.49 10.78 -1.83
CA LEU A 177 18.80 10.88 -3.11
C LEU A 177 17.81 12.05 -3.11
N LYS A 178 17.88 12.87 -4.16
CA LYS A 178 16.92 13.95 -4.34
C LYS A 178 15.50 13.37 -4.37
N VAL A 179 14.56 14.04 -3.72
CA VAL A 179 13.14 13.63 -3.59
C VAL A 179 12.56 13.16 -4.94
N ARG A 180 12.90 13.82 -6.04
CA ARG A 180 12.44 13.46 -7.39
C ARG A 180 12.81 12.02 -7.80
N TYR A 181 13.97 11.53 -7.42
CA TYR A 181 14.38 10.14 -7.73
C TYR A 181 13.68 9.14 -6.80
N ALA A 182 13.47 9.50 -5.53
CA ALA A 182 12.68 8.69 -4.61
C ALA A 182 11.24 8.52 -5.10
N VAL A 183 10.60 9.60 -5.58
CA VAL A 183 9.26 9.56 -6.21
C VAL A 183 9.25 8.61 -7.39
N ARG A 184 10.22 8.71 -8.31
CA ARG A 184 10.28 7.82 -9.47
C ARG A 184 10.49 6.36 -9.10
N GLY A 185 11.34 6.08 -8.10
CA GLY A 185 11.56 4.74 -7.59
C GLY A 185 10.28 4.13 -6.99
N THR A 186 9.54 4.91 -6.19
CA THR A 186 8.26 4.46 -5.61
C THR A 186 7.18 4.22 -6.68
N ILE A 187 7.08 5.09 -7.70
CA ILE A 187 6.15 4.91 -8.84
C ILE A 187 6.49 3.62 -9.58
N PHE A 188 7.76 3.40 -9.89
CA PHE A 188 8.18 2.24 -10.66
C PHE A 188 7.97 0.94 -9.88
N SER A 189 8.28 0.93 -8.58
CA SER A 189 7.99 -0.22 -7.70
C SER A 189 6.49 -0.49 -7.63
N PHE A 190 5.67 0.53 -7.50
CA PHE A 190 4.21 0.40 -7.49
C PHE A 190 3.68 -0.17 -8.82
N ALA A 191 4.20 0.31 -9.96
CA ALA A 191 3.85 -0.22 -11.27
C ALA A 191 4.20 -1.72 -11.40
N MET A 192 5.36 -2.16 -10.88
CA MET A 192 5.74 -3.57 -10.86
C MET A 192 4.80 -4.42 -10.00
N VAL A 193 4.36 -3.92 -8.84
CA VAL A 193 3.35 -4.60 -8.01
C VAL A 193 2.01 -4.70 -8.73
N LEU A 194 1.57 -3.63 -9.40
CA LEU A 194 0.36 -3.68 -10.22
C LEU A 194 0.46 -4.72 -11.34
N LEU A 195 1.61 -4.81 -12.02
CA LEU A 195 1.85 -5.83 -13.04
C LEU A 195 1.84 -7.24 -12.44
N ALA A 196 2.38 -7.44 -11.24
CA ALA A 196 2.32 -8.73 -10.55
C ALA A 196 0.87 -9.21 -10.31
N TYR A 197 -0.04 -8.28 -9.98
CA TYR A 197 -1.42 -8.63 -9.64
C TYR A 197 -2.37 -8.63 -10.84
N PHE A 198 -2.23 -7.67 -11.75
CA PHE A 198 -3.16 -7.48 -12.87
C PHE A 198 -2.61 -7.98 -14.20
N GLY A 199 -1.28 -8.05 -14.37
CA GLY A 199 -0.65 -8.47 -15.62
C GLY A 199 -1.05 -9.88 -16.04
N ASN A 200 -1.21 -10.75 -15.06
CA ASN A 200 -1.63 -12.13 -15.30
C ASN A 200 -3.05 -12.24 -15.86
N SER A 201 -3.97 -11.43 -15.34
CA SER A 201 -5.35 -11.39 -15.84
C SER A 201 -5.42 -10.90 -17.30
N ILE A 202 -4.52 -10.00 -17.70
CA ILE A 202 -4.45 -9.48 -19.07
C ILE A 202 -3.83 -10.53 -20.02
N ILE A 203 -2.82 -11.26 -19.56
CA ILE A 203 -2.17 -12.31 -20.36
C ILE A 203 -3.15 -13.46 -20.60
N LEU A 204 -3.90 -13.92 -19.59
CA LEU A 204 -4.88 -14.98 -19.73
C LEU A 204 -6.02 -14.64 -20.69
N ILE A 205 -6.50 -13.40 -20.69
CA ILE A 205 -7.57 -12.97 -21.63
C ILE A 205 -7.10 -13.06 -23.11
N ASN A 206 -5.80 -12.94 -23.37
CA ASN A 206 -5.25 -13.02 -24.73
C ASN A 206 -4.84 -14.43 -25.18
N TYR A 207 -4.88 -15.42 -24.28
CA TYR A 207 -4.53 -16.83 -24.60
C TYR A 207 -5.74 -17.78 -24.57
N ILE A 208 -6.94 -17.28 -24.29
CA ILE A 208 -8.23 -17.99 -24.41
C ILE A 208 -9.00 -17.40 -25.58
#